data_2e27b4e134b359d5f87287053fce93af
#
_entry.id   2e27b4e134b359d5f87287053fce93af
#
_cell.length_a   1.000
_cell.length_b   1.000
_cell.length_c   1.000
_cell.angle_alpha   90.00
_cell.angle_beta   90.00
_cell.angle_gamma   90.00
#
_symmetry.space_group_name_H-M   'P 1'
#
loop_
_entity.id
_entity.type
_entity.pdbx_description
1 polymer ?
#
loop_
_entity_poly.entity_id
_entity_poly.type
_entity_poly.pdbx_seq_one_letter_code
_entity_poly.pdbx_strand_id
1 'polypeptide(L)'
;MKYKLFILACIATLISCRGDNDEKFYTGKVVFPVRPNMGVKEAMAARVVPYPRQLEWQKLEMTAFIHFTLNTFTDMEWGTGKESPELFNPVNLDAEQWVRVLSEAGMKMVIITAKHHDGFCLWPTKTTTHSVASSPWKDGKGDVIRELRDACDKYGMKFGVYLSPWDRNAECYGDSPAYNRFYMEQLTELLTWYGKVDEVWFDGANGEGPTGRKQEYDWQA
;
A
#
# COMPACT_ATOMS: atom_id res chain seq x y z
N MET A 1 -46.17 39.16 54.61
CA MET A 1 -44.84 38.49 54.62
C MET A 1 -44.70 37.72 53.31
N LYS A 2 -43.84 38.20 52.40
CA LYS A 2 -43.63 37.57 51.09
C LYS A 2 -42.23 36.94 51.14
N TYR A 3 -42.19 35.62 51.09
CA TYR A 3 -40.93 34.87 50.96
C TYR A 3 -40.56 34.82 49.48
N LYS A 4 -39.45 35.45 49.13
CA LYS A 4 -38.82 35.28 47.80
C LYS A 4 -37.94 34.01 47.86
N LEU A 5 -38.34 33.03 47.07
CA LEU A 5 -37.55 31.80 46.83
C LEU A 5 -36.44 32.15 45.85
N PHE A 6 -35.20 32.11 46.29
CA PHE A 6 -34.05 32.21 45.41
C PHE A 6 -33.75 30.79 44.93
N ILE A 7 -34.02 30.55 43.67
CA ILE A 7 -33.57 29.34 42.97
C ILE A 7 -32.14 29.61 42.50
N LEU A 8 -31.17 28.99 43.17
CA LEU A 8 -29.77 28.98 42.78
C LEU A 8 -29.63 27.92 41.68
N ALA A 9 -29.56 28.34 40.41
CA ALA A 9 -29.25 27.48 39.29
C ALA A 9 -27.74 27.18 39.32
N CYS A 10 -27.37 26.03 39.83
CA CYS A 10 -26.03 25.45 39.62
C CYS A 10 -25.92 25.01 38.17
N ILE A 11 -25.37 25.87 37.31
CA ILE A 11 -24.89 25.50 36.00
C ILE A 11 -23.59 24.69 36.25
N ALA A 12 -23.70 23.39 36.29
CA ALA A 12 -22.53 22.52 36.16
C ALA A 12 -22.02 22.64 34.75
N THR A 13 -21.08 23.51 34.51
CA THR A 13 -20.23 23.47 33.34
C THR A 13 -19.42 22.20 33.39
N LEU A 14 -19.90 21.16 32.69
CA LEU A 14 -19.08 20.04 32.30
C LEU A 14 -18.01 20.59 31.36
N ILE A 15 -16.92 21.07 31.94
CA ILE A 15 -15.67 21.22 31.23
C ILE A 15 -15.27 19.81 30.83
N SER A 16 -15.59 19.43 29.61
CA SER A 16 -14.98 18.30 28.95
C SER A 16 -13.49 18.60 28.89
N CYS A 17 -12.75 18.13 29.86
CA CYS A 17 -11.31 17.99 29.75
C CYS A 17 -11.03 16.92 28.66
N ARG A 18 -11.22 17.30 27.41
CA ARG A 18 -10.45 16.68 26.32
C ARG A 18 -9.03 17.19 26.49
N GLY A 19 -8.30 16.46 27.31
CA GLY A 19 -6.96 16.83 27.65
C GLY A 19 -6.05 16.67 26.43
N ASP A 20 -5.45 17.75 26.00
CA ASP A 20 -4.17 17.79 25.26
C ASP A 20 -3.06 16.97 25.95
N ASN A 21 -3.36 16.31 27.05
CA ASN A 21 -2.43 15.52 27.86
C ASN A 21 -2.34 14.05 27.41
N ASP A 22 -3.36 13.50 26.76
CA ASP A 22 -3.33 12.07 26.37
C ASP A 22 -2.31 11.83 25.25
N GLU A 23 -2.11 12.76 24.33
CA GLU A 23 -1.07 12.66 23.31
C GLU A 23 0.35 12.64 23.87
N LYS A 24 0.58 13.17 25.08
CA LYS A 24 1.90 13.14 25.72
C LYS A 24 2.26 11.81 26.32
N PHE A 25 1.28 10.96 26.60
CA PHE A 25 1.50 9.65 27.25
C PHE A 25 1.60 8.51 26.24
N TYR A 26 1.02 8.67 25.04
CA TYR A 26 0.98 7.64 24.02
C TYR A 26 1.74 8.10 22.78
N THR A 27 2.43 7.17 22.14
CA THR A 27 3.22 7.45 20.93
C THR A 27 3.18 6.25 19.99
N GLY A 28 3.22 6.50 18.69
CA GLY A 28 3.37 5.45 17.68
C GLY A 28 4.82 4.96 17.51
N LYS A 29 5.78 5.64 18.15
CA LYS A 29 7.20 5.29 18.07
C LYS A 29 7.89 5.55 19.40
N VAL A 30 8.69 4.58 19.85
CA VAL A 30 9.56 4.70 21.02
C VAL A 30 11.00 4.42 20.63
N VAL A 31 11.91 5.27 21.11
CA VAL A 31 13.35 5.03 21.03
C VAL A 31 13.87 4.70 22.43
N PHE A 32 14.35 3.48 22.61
CA PHE A 32 14.89 3.06 23.90
C PHE A 32 16.30 3.65 24.12
N PRO A 33 16.63 4.04 25.37
CA PRO A 33 18.02 4.36 25.73
C PRO A 33 18.96 3.18 25.45
N VAL A 34 20.24 3.43 25.28
CA VAL A 34 21.23 2.39 24.91
C VAL A 34 21.27 1.24 25.92
N ARG A 35 21.00 1.50 27.22
CA ARG A 35 20.98 0.47 28.27
C ARG A 35 19.86 0.77 29.28
N PRO A 36 18.57 0.65 28.88
CA PRO A 36 17.48 0.87 29.83
C PRO A 36 17.37 -0.33 30.78
N ASN A 37 17.02 -0.09 32.05
CA ASN A 37 16.59 -1.18 32.90
C ASN A 37 15.23 -1.75 32.45
N MET A 38 14.87 -2.95 32.92
CA MET A 38 13.63 -3.63 32.49
C MET A 38 12.39 -2.79 32.77
N GLY A 39 12.23 -2.20 33.94
CA GLY A 39 11.06 -1.40 34.29
C GLY A 39 10.88 -0.18 33.39
N VAL A 40 11.97 0.45 32.93
CA VAL A 40 11.91 1.54 31.94
C VAL A 40 11.45 1.03 30.59
N LYS A 41 11.96 -0.11 30.12
CA LYS A 41 11.53 -0.72 28.84
C LYS A 41 10.03 -1.02 28.83
N GLU A 42 9.55 -1.65 29.88
CA GLU A 42 8.12 -2.02 30.04
C GLU A 42 7.24 -0.78 30.08
N ALA A 43 7.61 0.24 30.85
CA ALA A 43 6.86 1.49 30.93
C ALA A 43 6.83 2.27 29.60
N MET A 44 7.93 2.23 28.83
CA MET A 44 7.99 2.85 27.52
C MET A 44 7.15 2.06 26.50
N ALA A 45 7.28 0.74 26.49
CA ALA A 45 6.52 -0.14 25.59
C ALA A 45 5.01 -0.01 25.81
N ALA A 46 4.55 0.09 27.07
CA ALA A 46 3.15 0.23 27.42
C ALA A 46 2.50 1.54 26.89
N ARG A 47 3.31 2.52 26.48
CA ARG A 47 2.82 3.80 25.91
C ARG A 47 2.74 3.79 24.39
N VAL A 48 3.22 2.74 23.74
CA VAL A 48 3.14 2.61 22.29
C VAL A 48 1.74 2.15 21.89
N VAL A 49 1.08 2.94 21.07
CA VAL A 49 -0.24 2.64 20.53
C VAL A 49 -0.23 2.82 19.01
N PRO A 50 -1.08 2.09 18.29
CA PRO A 50 -1.17 2.28 16.85
C PRO A 50 -1.67 3.69 16.51
N TYR A 51 -1.14 4.27 15.43
CA TYR A 51 -1.75 5.47 14.86
C TYR A 51 -3.19 5.18 14.40
N PRO A 52 -4.08 6.19 14.34
CA PRO A 52 -5.46 6.00 13.89
C PRO A 52 -5.56 5.23 12.57
N ARG A 53 -4.71 5.54 11.59
CA ARG A 53 -4.68 4.83 10.30
C ARG A 53 -4.33 3.34 10.43
N GLN A 54 -3.42 2.99 11.35
CA GLN A 54 -3.06 1.59 11.62
C GLN A 54 -4.21 0.84 12.31
N LEU A 55 -4.91 1.52 13.23
CA LEU A 55 -6.08 0.96 13.88
C LEU A 55 -7.22 0.72 12.86
N GLU A 56 -7.46 1.66 11.96
CA GLU A 56 -8.45 1.49 10.89
C GLU A 56 -8.07 0.35 9.93
N TRP A 57 -6.79 0.17 9.65
CA TRP A 57 -6.29 -0.98 8.89
C TRP A 57 -6.53 -2.30 9.64
N GLN A 58 -6.21 -2.37 10.92
CA GLN A 58 -6.45 -3.57 11.75
C GLN A 58 -7.93 -3.96 11.80
N LYS A 59 -8.85 -3.00 11.78
CA LYS A 59 -10.30 -3.25 11.75
C LYS A 59 -10.80 -3.88 10.44
N LEU A 60 -10.00 -3.92 9.39
CA LEU A 60 -10.36 -4.61 8.17
C LEU A 60 -10.40 -6.13 8.35
N GLU A 61 -9.61 -6.66 9.27
CA GLU A 61 -9.47 -8.08 9.65
C GLU A 61 -9.05 -8.99 8.48
N MET A 62 -9.83 -9.01 7.40
CA MET A 62 -9.54 -9.81 6.20
C MET A 62 -9.34 -8.91 4.98
N THR A 63 -8.19 -9.07 4.35
CA THR A 63 -7.81 -8.43 3.10
C THR A 63 -7.39 -9.47 2.08
N ALA A 64 -7.58 -9.18 0.81
CA ALA A 64 -7.15 -10.03 -0.30
C ALA A 64 -5.85 -9.51 -0.90
N PHE A 65 -5.03 -10.41 -1.39
CA PHE A 65 -3.83 -10.08 -2.14
C PHE A 65 -3.83 -10.85 -3.46
N ILE A 66 -3.92 -10.12 -4.59
CA ILE A 66 -3.94 -10.70 -5.93
C ILE A 66 -2.53 -10.65 -6.51
N HIS A 67 -1.91 -11.83 -6.67
CA HIS A 67 -0.68 -11.99 -7.42
C HIS A 67 -1.03 -12.38 -8.85
N PHE A 68 -1.15 -11.38 -9.70
CA PHE A 68 -1.40 -11.54 -11.13
C PHE A 68 -0.41 -10.67 -11.88
N THR A 69 0.47 -11.27 -12.67
CA THR A 69 1.57 -10.60 -13.37
C THR A 69 1.89 -11.35 -14.65
N LEU A 70 2.92 -10.92 -15.36
CA LEU A 70 3.46 -11.67 -16.49
C LEU A 70 3.89 -13.10 -16.10
N ASN A 71 4.32 -13.29 -14.84
CA ASN A 71 4.72 -14.60 -14.30
C ASN A 71 3.59 -15.63 -14.32
N THR A 72 2.33 -15.20 -14.27
CA THR A 72 1.15 -16.07 -14.43
C THR A 72 1.16 -16.82 -15.76
N PHE A 73 1.78 -16.25 -16.80
CA PHE A 73 1.84 -16.83 -18.15
C PHE A 73 3.11 -17.63 -18.40
N THR A 74 4.06 -17.62 -17.47
CA THR A 74 5.35 -18.32 -17.61
C THR A 74 5.55 -19.41 -16.58
N ASP A 75 4.58 -19.61 -15.66
CA ASP A 75 4.64 -20.55 -14.54
C ASP A 75 5.89 -20.36 -13.67
N MET A 76 6.24 -19.10 -13.43
CA MET A 76 7.41 -18.71 -12.63
C MET A 76 6.98 -17.88 -11.44
N GLU A 77 7.60 -18.09 -10.28
CA GLU A 77 7.33 -17.31 -9.08
C GLU A 77 7.81 -15.86 -9.23
N TRP A 78 9.02 -15.64 -9.74
CA TRP A 78 9.64 -14.32 -9.79
C TRP A 78 9.95 -13.81 -11.19
N GLY A 79 9.84 -14.66 -12.20
CA GLY A 79 10.26 -14.36 -13.57
C GLY A 79 11.77 -14.13 -13.69
N THR A 80 12.20 -13.79 -14.89
CA THR A 80 13.63 -13.50 -15.19
C THR A 80 13.87 -12.01 -15.39
N GLY A 81 12.81 -11.23 -15.65
CA GLY A 81 12.86 -9.83 -16.08
C GLY A 81 13.15 -9.66 -17.58
N LYS A 82 13.17 -10.77 -18.34
CA LYS A 82 13.42 -10.79 -19.80
C LYS A 82 12.24 -11.34 -20.59
N GLU A 83 11.13 -11.59 -19.94
CA GLU A 83 9.90 -12.06 -20.56
C GLU A 83 9.37 -11.01 -21.52
N SER A 84 8.96 -11.46 -22.73
CA SER A 84 8.34 -10.54 -23.69
C SER A 84 6.98 -10.07 -23.19
N PRO A 85 6.68 -8.75 -23.24
CA PRO A 85 5.34 -8.23 -22.99
C PRO A 85 4.25 -8.88 -23.85
N GLU A 86 4.60 -9.46 -25.01
CA GLU A 86 3.67 -10.16 -25.90
C GLU A 86 3.02 -11.40 -25.26
N LEU A 87 3.64 -11.95 -24.21
CA LEU A 87 3.06 -13.06 -23.45
C LEU A 87 1.85 -12.63 -22.63
N PHE A 88 1.73 -11.35 -22.28
CA PHE A 88 0.62 -10.84 -21.50
C PHE A 88 -0.61 -10.59 -22.38
N ASN A 89 -1.48 -11.61 -22.47
CA ASN A 89 -2.73 -11.50 -23.23
C ASN A 89 -3.90 -12.22 -22.53
N PRO A 90 -4.36 -11.71 -21.37
CA PRO A 90 -5.46 -12.31 -20.62
C PRO A 90 -6.82 -12.05 -21.27
N VAL A 91 -7.22 -12.91 -22.20
CA VAL A 91 -8.45 -12.75 -23.00
C VAL A 91 -9.75 -12.73 -22.19
N ASN A 92 -9.74 -13.29 -20.98
CA ASN A 92 -10.90 -13.41 -20.09
C ASN A 92 -10.68 -12.71 -18.75
N LEU A 93 -9.82 -11.69 -18.68
CA LEU A 93 -9.64 -10.92 -17.45
C LEU A 93 -10.94 -10.20 -17.10
N ASP A 94 -11.42 -10.42 -15.87
CA ASP A 94 -12.62 -9.80 -15.31
C ASP A 94 -12.32 -9.34 -13.87
N ALA A 95 -11.79 -8.14 -13.74
CA ALA A 95 -11.47 -7.55 -12.45
C ALA A 95 -12.72 -7.30 -11.59
N GLU A 96 -13.87 -7.08 -12.22
CA GLU A 96 -15.14 -6.94 -11.51
C GLU A 96 -15.54 -8.25 -10.83
N GLN A 97 -15.40 -9.38 -11.53
CA GLN A 97 -15.66 -10.69 -10.96
C GLN A 97 -14.73 -10.96 -9.74
N TRP A 98 -13.46 -10.60 -9.82
CA TRP A 98 -12.54 -10.76 -8.69
C TRP A 98 -13.04 -10.02 -7.47
N VAL A 99 -13.30 -8.71 -7.61
CA VAL A 99 -13.74 -7.86 -6.50
C VAL A 99 -15.08 -8.30 -5.94
N ARG A 100 -16.03 -8.66 -6.80
CA ARG A 100 -17.36 -9.15 -6.37
C ARG A 100 -17.22 -10.38 -5.49
N VAL A 101 -16.47 -11.40 -5.92
CA VAL A 101 -16.27 -12.65 -5.17
C VAL A 101 -15.56 -12.38 -3.83
N LEU A 102 -14.55 -11.52 -3.81
CA LEU A 102 -13.84 -11.16 -2.58
C LEU A 102 -14.76 -10.39 -1.61
N SER A 103 -15.59 -9.49 -2.12
CA SER A 103 -16.58 -8.75 -1.33
C SER A 103 -17.65 -9.69 -0.74
N GLU A 104 -18.16 -10.62 -1.53
CA GLU A 104 -19.12 -11.65 -1.08
C GLU A 104 -18.51 -12.57 0.00
N ALA A 105 -17.20 -12.83 -0.08
CA ALA A 105 -16.44 -13.56 0.95
C ALA A 105 -16.19 -12.74 2.24
N GLY A 106 -16.59 -11.47 2.26
CA GLY A 106 -16.46 -10.60 3.44
C GLY A 106 -15.15 -9.82 3.55
N MET A 107 -14.29 -9.89 2.54
CA MET A 107 -13.05 -9.10 2.49
C MET A 107 -13.35 -7.61 2.33
N LYS A 108 -12.51 -6.76 2.92
CA LYS A 108 -12.72 -5.31 2.98
C LYS A 108 -11.75 -4.51 2.12
N MET A 109 -10.67 -5.14 1.70
CA MET A 109 -9.64 -4.53 0.87
C MET A 109 -9.04 -5.58 -0.06
N VAL A 110 -8.61 -5.13 -1.23
CA VAL A 110 -7.80 -5.92 -2.16
C VAL A 110 -6.53 -5.16 -2.51
N ILE A 111 -5.41 -5.86 -2.51
CA ILE A 111 -4.10 -5.39 -2.96
C ILE A 111 -3.74 -6.19 -4.21
N ILE A 112 -3.20 -5.53 -5.22
CA ILE A 112 -2.72 -6.18 -6.44
C ILE A 112 -1.23 -5.91 -6.67
N THR A 113 -0.51 -6.90 -7.16
CA THR A 113 0.86 -6.72 -7.67
C THR A 113 0.85 -5.84 -8.92
N ALA A 114 0.89 -4.51 -8.74
CA ALA A 114 0.96 -3.59 -9.88
C ALA A 114 2.23 -3.82 -10.71
N LYS A 115 3.34 -4.10 -10.05
CA LYS A 115 4.60 -4.61 -10.62
C LYS A 115 5.20 -5.63 -9.66
N HIS A 116 5.51 -6.83 -10.14
CA HIS A 116 6.27 -7.84 -9.39
C HIS A 116 7.77 -7.76 -9.71
N HIS A 117 8.57 -8.72 -9.23
CA HIS A 117 10.04 -8.72 -9.38
C HIS A 117 10.51 -8.82 -10.84
N ASP A 118 9.66 -9.33 -11.76
CA ASP A 118 9.91 -9.36 -13.20
C ASP A 118 9.98 -7.97 -13.84
N GLY A 119 9.54 -6.94 -13.12
CA GLY A 119 9.54 -5.55 -13.60
C GLY A 119 8.36 -5.22 -14.51
N PHE A 120 7.46 -6.17 -14.83
CA PHE A 120 6.33 -5.91 -15.72
C PHE A 120 5.24 -5.11 -15.01
N CYS A 121 4.86 -3.99 -15.62
CA CYS A 121 3.87 -3.06 -15.07
C CYS A 121 2.47 -3.37 -15.60
N LEU A 122 1.51 -3.60 -14.72
CA LEU A 122 0.11 -3.88 -15.05
C LEU A 122 -0.70 -2.62 -15.43
N TRP A 123 -0.04 -1.47 -15.51
CA TRP A 123 -0.60 -0.20 -15.97
C TRP A 123 0.26 0.41 -17.08
N PRO A 124 -0.28 1.30 -17.92
CA PRO A 124 0.46 1.90 -19.03
C PRO A 124 1.43 2.99 -18.52
N THR A 125 2.42 2.56 -17.73
CA THR A 125 3.44 3.45 -17.16
C THR A 125 4.22 4.20 -18.26
N LYS A 126 4.68 5.40 -17.90
CA LYS A 126 5.58 6.19 -18.77
C LYS A 126 7.07 5.91 -18.53
N THR A 127 7.38 5.10 -17.50
CA THR A 127 8.77 4.89 -17.05
C THR A 127 9.49 3.78 -17.80
N THR A 128 8.75 2.81 -18.35
CA THR A 128 9.31 1.67 -19.07
C THR A 128 8.36 1.17 -20.15
N THR A 129 8.89 0.51 -21.15
CA THR A 129 8.11 -0.25 -22.15
C THR A 129 7.74 -1.65 -21.67
N HIS A 130 8.30 -2.14 -20.55
CA HIS A 130 7.97 -3.44 -19.99
C HIS A 130 6.65 -3.35 -19.20
N SER A 131 5.55 -3.25 -19.95
CA SER A 131 4.23 -2.98 -19.38
C SER A 131 3.11 -3.47 -20.30
N VAL A 132 1.89 -3.43 -19.80
CA VAL A 132 0.66 -3.72 -20.57
C VAL A 132 0.54 -2.90 -21.86
N ALA A 133 1.13 -1.70 -21.92
CA ALA A 133 1.11 -0.87 -23.12
C ALA A 133 1.88 -1.47 -24.30
N SER A 134 2.80 -2.39 -24.05
CA SER A 134 3.56 -3.12 -25.06
C SER A 134 3.03 -4.53 -25.32
N SER A 135 1.92 -4.90 -24.67
CA SER A 135 1.29 -6.22 -24.84
C SER A 135 0.21 -6.19 -25.92
N PRO A 136 -0.16 -7.34 -26.50
CA PRO A 136 -1.30 -7.44 -27.41
C PRO A 136 -2.65 -7.29 -26.71
N TRP A 137 -2.67 -7.37 -25.38
CA TRP A 137 -3.90 -7.29 -24.62
C TRP A 137 -4.58 -5.93 -24.81
N LYS A 138 -5.85 -5.98 -25.28
CA LYS A 138 -6.65 -4.76 -25.62
C LYS A 138 -5.92 -3.80 -26.57
N ASP A 139 -5.12 -4.35 -27.50
CA ASP A 139 -4.30 -3.57 -28.45
C ASP A 139 -3.35 -2.58 -27.76
N GLY A 140 -2.75 -2.98 -26.63
CA GLY A 140 -1.86 -2.13 -25.82
C GLY A 140 -2.58 -1.01 -25.03
N LYS A 141 -3.91 -1.04 -24.97
CA LYS A 141 -4.73 -0.02 -24.27
C LYS A 141 -5.27 -0.55 -22.93
N GLY A 142 -4.88 -1.74 -22.54
CA GLY A 142 -5.30 -2.33 -21.26
C GLY A 142 -4.67 -1.64 -20.07
N ASP A 143 -5.40 -1.60 -18.97
CA ASP A 143 -4.94 -1.10 -17.66
C ASP A 143 -5.62 -1.92 -16.56
N VAL A 144 -4.91 -2.95 -16.06
CA VAL A 144 -5.45 -3.84 -15.02
C VAL A 144 -5.70 -3.08 -13.72
N ILE A 145 -4.84 -2.10 -13.42
CA ILE A 145 -4.94 -1.30 -12.20
C ILE A 145 -6.21 -0.45 -12.24
N ARG A 146 -6.52 0.15 -13.37
CA ARG A 146 -7.76 0.92 -13.58
C ARG A 146 -8.98 0.03 -13.46
N GLU A 147 -8.99 -1.13 -14.12
CA GLU A 147 -10.12 -2.05 -14.07
C GLU A 147 -10.41 -2.55 -12.66
N LEU A 148 -9.35 -2.87 -11.90
CA LEU A 148 -9.51 -3.29 -10.51
C LEU A 148 -9.96 -2.12 -9.61
N ARG A 149 -9.42 -0.92 -9.83
CA ARG A 149 -9.81 0.28 -9.08
C ARG A 149 -11.30 0.59 -9.26
N ASP A 150 -11.78 0.59 -10.52
CA ASP A 150 -13.17 0.86 -10.84
C ASP A 150 -14.11 -0.20 -10.24
N ALA A 151 -13.68 -1.46 -10.23
CA ALA A 151 -14.40 -2.53 -9.55
C ALA A 151 -14.44 -2.32 -8.03
N CYS A 152 -13.33 -1.90 -7.40
CA CYS A 152 -13.30 -1.59 -5.98
C CYS A 152 -14.28 -0.46 -5.62
N ASP A 153 -14.34 0.59 -6.43
CA ASP A 153 -15.30 1.68 -6.24
C ASP A 153 -16.74 1.20 -6.33
N LYS A 154 -17.05 0.33 -7.30
CA LYS A 154 -18.38 -0.24 -7.50
C LYS A 154 -18.86 -1.07 -6.30
N TYR A 155 -17.98 -1.85 -5.68
CA TYR A 155 -18.31 -2.74 -4.56
C TYR A 155 -17.98 -2.15 -3.19
N GLY A 156 -17.49 -0.91 -3.11
CA GLY A 156 -17.15 -0.25 -1.86
C GLY A 156 -15.96 -0.90 -1.14
N MET A 157 -15.09 -1.59 -1.87
CA MET A 157 -13.86 -2.18 -1.33
C MET A 157 -12.72 -1.17 -1.31
N LYS A 158 -11.88 -1.24 -0.31
CA LYS A 158 -10.62 -0.50 -0.28
C LYS A 158 -9.64 -1.09 -1.30
N PHE A 159 -8.80 -0.21 -1.85
CA PHE A 159 -7.86 -0.54 -2.91
C PHE A 159 -6.42 -0.32 -2.47
N GLY A 160 -5.59 -1.31 -2.66
CA GLY A 160 -4.15 -1.26 -2.41
C GLY A 160 -3.33 -1.70 -3.62
N VAL A 161 -2.10 -1.24 -3.66
CA VAL A 161 -1.12 -1.62 -4.69
C VAL A 161 0.15 -2.16 -4.06
N TYR A 162 0.70 -3.19 -4.64
CA TYR A 162 2.04 -3.68 -4.39
C TYR A 162 2.94 -3.20 -5.54
N LEU A 163 4.02 -2.51 -5.20
CA LEU A 163 5.05 -2.13 -6.14
C LEU A 163 6.37 -2.75 -5.69
N SER A 164 6.85 -3.77 -6.40
CA SER A 164 8.11 -4.42 -6.07
C SER A 164 9.28 -3.44 -6.06
N PRO A 165 10.01 -3.32 -4.95
CA PRO A 165 11.27 -2.59 -4.93
C PRO A 165 12.36 -3.31 -5.74
N TRP A 166 12.37 -4.65 -5.72
CA TRP A 166 13.27 -5.44 -6.56
C TRP A 166 12.75 -5.49 -7.99
N ASP A 167 13.63 -5.20 -8.94
CA ASP A 167 13.29 -5.14 -10.37
C ASP A 167 14.37 -5.87 -11.18
N ARG A 168 13.95 -6.94 -11.84
CA ARG A 168 14.83 -7.80 -12.65
C ARG A 168 14.91 -7.35 -14.10
N ASN A 169 14.09 -6.36 -14.51
CA ASN A 169 14.07 -5.83 -15.86
C ASN A 169 14.78 -4.47 -15.98
N ALA A 170 14.60 -3.56 -15.02
CA ALA A 170 15.12 -2.20 -15.11
C ALA A 170 16.64 -2.18 -15.13
N GLU A 171 17.23 -1.73 -16.22
CA GLU A 171 18.70 -1.66 -16.37
C GLU A 171 19.37 -0.73 -15.38
N CYS A 172 18.64 0.29 -14.88
CA CYS A 172 19.13 1.19 -13.85
C CYS A 172 19.10 0.57 -12.43
N TYR A 173 18.56 -0.64 -12.25
CA TYR A 173 18.57 -1.31 -10.95
C TYR A 173 20.01 -1.58 -10.50
N GLY A 174 20.33 -1.18 -9.24
CA GLY A 174 21.68 -1.22 -8.71
C GLY A 174 22.52 0.03 -9.02
N ASP A 175 21.97 1.01 -9.76
CA ASP A 175 22.40 2.40 -9.74
C ASP A 175 21.43 3.16 -8.84
N SER A 176 21.80 3.28 -7.54
CA SER A 176 20.85 3.71 -6.52
C SER A 176 20.21 5.06 -6.81
N PRO A 177 20.91 6.12 -7.23
CA PRO A 177 20.27 7.39 -7.56
C PRO A 177 19.30 7.30 -8.75
N ALA A 178 19.65 6.53 -9.79
CA ALA A 178 18.85 6.39 -10.99
C ALA A 178 17.60 5.55 -10.72
N TYR A 179 17.76 4.39 -10.06
CA TYR A 179 16.64 3.52 -9.76
C TYR A 179 15.70 4.12 -8.71
N ASN A 180 16.19 4.81 -7.70
CA ASN A 180 15.33 5.47 -6.72
C ASN A 180 14.41 6.50 -7.40
N ARG A 181 14.91 7.28 -8.38
CA ARG A 181 14.04 8.18 -9.19
C ARG A 181 13.03 7.41 -10.01
N PHE A 182 13.46 6.37 -10.73
CA PHE A 182 12.58 5.51 -11.53
C PHE A 182 11.46 4.90 -10.67
N TYR A 183 11.80 4.39 -9.50
CA TYR A 183 10.83 3.80 -8.56
C TYR A 183 9.84 4.85 -8.02
N MET A 184 10.34 6.04 -7.67
CA MET A 184 9.50 7.16 -7.22
C MET A 184 8.55 7.63 -8.32
N GLU A 185 8.98 7.66 -9.58
CA GLU A 185 8.12 8.01 -10.71
C GLU A 185 6.98 6.99 -10.86
N GLN A 186 7.26 5.70 -10.81
CA GLN A 186 6.26 4.64 -10.82
C GLN A 186 5.28 4.75 -9.66
N LEU A 187 5.79 4.96 -8.45
CA LEU A 187 4.98 5.15 -7.26
C LEU A 187 4.08 6.39 -7.39
N THR A 188 4.62 7.48 -7.94
CA THR A 188 3.86 8.72 -8.18
C THR A 188 2.70 8.47 -9.15
N GLU A 189 2.92 7.74 -10.25
CA GLU A 189 1.86 7.37 -11.19
C GLU A 189 0.74 6.60 -10.48
N LEU A 190 1.09 5.56 -9.72
CA LEU A 190 0.11 4.74 -9.01
C LEU A 190 -0.68 5.54 -7.97
N LEU A 191 -0.06 6.45 -7.25
CA LEU A 191 -0.70 7.25 -6.21
C LEU A 191 -1.49 8.45 -6.75
N THR A 192 -1.28 8.88 -8.00
CA THR A 192 -1.93 10.07 -8.55
C THR A 192 -2.94 9.76 -9.67
N TRP A 193 -2.79 8.65 -10.39
CA TRP A 193 -3.68 8.35 -11.52
C TRP A 193 -4.96 7.61 -11.14
N TYR A 194 -4.96 6.87 -10.04
CA TYR A 194 -6.02 5.92 -9.68
C TYR A 194 -6.89 6.37 -8.50
N GLY A 195 -6.83 7.66 -8.14
CA GLY A 195 -7.58 8.18 -7.00
C GLY A 195 -6.99 7.72 -5.67
N LYS A 196 -7.86 7.40 -4.71
CA LYS A 196 -7.41 7.02 -3.38
C LYS A 196 -6.83 5.61 -3.38
N VAL A 197 -5.57 5.48 -2.98
CA VAL A 197 -4.93 4.21 -2.62
C VAL A 197 -4.93 4.10 -1.09
N ASP A 198 -5.52 3.03 -0.55
CA ASP A 198 -5.65 2.82 0.89
C ASP A 198 -4.42 2.15 1.50
N GLU A 199 -3.69 1.37 0.70
CA GLU A 199 -2.44 0.70 1.12
C GLU A 199 -1.44 0.63 -0.02
N VAL A 200 -0.17 0.86 0.30
CA VAL A 200 0.96 0.54 -0.56
C VAL A 200 1.78 -0.53 0.13
N TRP A 201 1.98 -1.64 -0.56
CA TRP A 201 2.80 -2.73 -0.07
C TRP A 201 4.20 -2.67 -0.69
N PHE A 202 5.21 -2.53 0.15
CA PHE A 202 6.61 -2.63 -0.21
C PHE A 202 7.15 -4.00 0.22
N ASP A 203 7.65 -4.77 -0.73
CA ASP A 203 8.31 -6.04 -0.45
C ASP A 203 9.70 -5.82 0.16
N GLY A 204 10.12 -6.76 1.00
CA GLY A 204 11.47 -6.79 1.56
C GLY A 204 12.52 -7.41 0.65
N ALA A 205 12.14 -7.92 -0.52
CA ALA A 205 13.05 -8.57 -1.45
C ALA A 205 14.06 -7.59 -2.04
N ASN A 206 15.32 -8.00 -2.05
CA ASN A 206 16.44 -7.24 -2.59
C ASN A 206 17.46 -8.21 -3.23
N GLY A 207 17.07 -8.75 -4.38
CA GLY A 207 17.92 -9.60 -5.20
C GLY A 207 18.80 -8.82 -6.16
N GLU A 208 19.50 -9.51 -7.02
CA GLU A 208 20.29 -8.92 -8.10
C GLU A 208 19.38 -8.54 -9.27
N GLY A 209 19.67 -7.38 -9.90
CA GLY A 209 19.02 -6.94 -11.13
C GLY A 209 19.72 -7.43 -12.40
N PRO A 210 19.36 -6.89 -13.56
CA PRO A 210 19.89 -7.33 -14.86
C PRO A 210 21.41 -7.23 -14.96
N THR A 211 22.01 -6.32 -14.22
CA THR A 211 23.46 -6.04 -14.21
C THR A 211 24.23 -6.81 -13.13
N GLY A 212 23.55 -7.71 -12.40
CA GLY A 212 24.15 -8.47 -11.29
C GLY A 212 24.37 -7.64 -10.01
N ARG A 213 23.84 -6.41 -9.95
CA ARG A 213 23.97 -5.52 -8.78
C ARG A 213 22.71 -5.56 -7.93
N LYS A 214 22.86 -5.33 -6.63
CA LYS A 214 21.77 -5.06 -5.69
C LYS A 214 21.52 -3.57 -5.55
N GLN A 215 20.30 -3.19 -5.18
CA GLN A 215 19.88 -1.82 -5.00
C GLN A 215 20.02 -1.38 -3.53
N GLU A 216 20.39 -0.12 -3.34
CA GLU A 216 20.26 0.58 -2.07
C GLU A 216 19.10 1.56 -2.18
N TYR A 217 18.05 1.35 -1.37
CA TYR A 217 16.82 2.15 -1.43
C TYR A 217 16.93 3.36 -0.50
N ASP A 218 16.50 4.51 -0.99
CA ASP A 218 16.32 5.73 -0.18
C ASP A 218 14.86 5.80 0.31
N TRP A 219 14.61 5.22 1.48
CA TRP A 219 13.30 5.26 2.11
C TRP A 219 13.00 6.57 2.85
N GLN A 220 13.89 7.56 2.77
CA GLN A 220 13.70 8.88 3.38
C GLN A 220 13.26 9.93 2.35
N ALA A 221 13.41 9.65 1.06
CA ALA A 221 13.06 10.55 -0.04
C ALA A 221 11.56 10.77 -0.21
#